data_73de7e60615aba601b1a204f85595929
#
_entry.id   73de7e60615aba601b1a204f85595929
#
_cell.length_a   1.000
_cell.length_b   1.000
_cell.length_c   1.000
_cell.angle_alpha   90.00
_cell.angle_beta   90.00
_cell.angle_gamma   90.00
#
_symmetry.space_group_name_H-M   'P 1'
#
loop_
_entity.id
_entity.type
_entity.pdbx_description
1 polymer ?
#
loop_
_entity_poly.entity_id
_entity_poly.type
_entity_poly.pdbx_seq_one_letter_code
_entity_poly.pdbx_strand_id
1 'polypeptide(L)'
;IAAYKTVNNFAQREVDFIVKTGGIETRTNQRLGQEVKLDDLRKEYDAVFLSIGLGDVNSLGLEDEELNGVYSAVDTISELRQSESLKELSVGRRIVVIGGGNTAIDIAVQSKKLGAEDVTLTYRRGPEQMSATWKEQEFAQTSGVRVKHWVAPKSLHSENGHVTGIEFECTELNPEGKLRGTGELRHMEADVVFKAIGQLLEDSVFSGSEIPAIEGGKITVNLEFETSLSGVWAGGDCVDSGEDLTVQSVEDGKQAALSIHRRLK
;
A
#
# COMPACT_ATOMS: atom_id res chain seq x y z
N ILE A 1 -1.75 4.77 -6.22
CA ILE A 1 -0.78 5.62 -6.98
C ILE A 1 -1.10 7.08 -6.70
N ALA A 2 -0.09 7.86 -6.34
CA ALA A 2 -0.24 9.27 -6.03
C ALA A 2 -0.85 10.08 -7.18
N ALA A 3 -1.67 11.07 -6.85
CA ALA A 3 -2.40 11.87 -7.83
C ALA A 3 -1.49 12.61 -8.82
N TYR A 4 -0.30 13.02 -8.40
CA TYR A 4 0.67 13.70 -9.26
C TYR A 4 1.38 12.79 -10.27
N LYS A 5 1.35 11.47 -10.07
CA LYS A 5 1.94 10.45 -10.98
C LYS A 5 0.99 10.08 -12.13
N THR A 6 -0.31 10.20 -11.92
CA THR A 6 -1.34 9.86 -12.91
C THR A 6 -2.33 11.00 -13.03
N VAL A 7 -2.03 11.93 -13.92
CA VAL A 7 -2.79 13.19 -14.12
C VAL A 7 -3.84 13.06 -15.24
N ASN A 8 -4.75 14.01 -15.32
CA ASN A 8 -5.72 14.17 -16.41
C ASN A 8 -6.64 12.96 -16.62
N ASN A 9 -7.02 12.28 -15.54
CA ASN A 9 -7.86 11.08 -15.57
C ASN A 9 -7.35 9.98 -16.52
N PHE A 10 -6.03 9.88 -16.70
CA PHE A 10 -5.43 8.94 -17.64
C PHE A 10 -5.85 7.50 -17.34
N ALA A 11 -5.73 7.04 -16.08
CA ALA A 11 -6.12 5.69 -15.69
C ALA A 11 -7.61 5.41 -15.96
N GLN A 12 -8.52 6.36 -15.63
CA GLN A 12 -9.94 6.20 -15.89
C GLN A 12 -10.25 6.08 -17.39
N ARG A 13 -9.56 6.86 -18.23
CA ARG A 13 -9.73 6.77 -19.69
C ARG A 13 -9.30 5.42 -20.25
N GLU A 14 -8.28 4.79 -19.70
CA GLU A 14 -7.86 3.43 -20.08
C GLU A 14 -8.91 2.40 -19.66
N VAL A 15 -9.43 2.48 -18.44
CA VAL A 15 -10.53 1.63 -17.96
C VAL A 15 -11.75 1.79 -18.86
N ASP A 16 -12.17 3.03 -19.16
CA ASP A 16 -13.31 3.32 -20.03
C ASP A 16 -13.11 2.74 -21.44
N PHE A 17 -11.87 2.79 -21.96
CA PHE A 17 -11.54 2.19 -23.26
C PHE A 17 -11.72 0.67 -23.22
N ILE A 18 -11.22 -0.01 -22.18
CA ILE A 18 -11.33 -1.47 -22.03
C ILE A 18 -12.80 -1.87 -21.90
N VAL A 19 -13.57 -1.20 -21.03
CA VAL A 19 -14.98 -1.51 -20.82
C VAL A 19 -15.80 -1.32 -22.11
N LYS A 20 -15.47 -0.33 -22.94
CA LYS A 20 -16.11 -0.09 -24.24
C LYS A 20 -15.89 -1.20 -25.27
N THR A 21 -14.94 -2.11 -25.08
CA THR A 21 -14.79 -3.28 -25.98
C THR A 21 -15.99 -4.20 -25.93
N GLY A 22 -16.81 -4.13 -24.87
CA GLY A 22 -18.00 -4.93 -24.66
C GLY A 22 -17.72 -6.27 -23.98
N GLY A 23 -18.79 -6.93 -23.54
CA GLY A 23 -18.71 -8.23 -22.85
C GLY A 23 -18.24 -8.13 -21.38
N ILE A 24 -18.09 -6.92 -20.85
CA ILE A 24 -17.66 -6.67 -19.48
C ILE A 24 -18.83 -6.05 -18.71
N GLU A 25 -19.24 -6.71 -17.63
CA GLU A 25 -20.20 -6.18 -16.65
C GLU A 25 -19.45 -5.73 -15.41
N THR A 26 -19.64 -4.48 -15.00
CA THR A 26 -19.05 -3.93 -13.78
C THR A 26 -20.10 -3.90 -12.68
N ARG A 27 -19.82 -4.56 -11.56
CA ARG A 27 -20.67 -4.56 -10.35
C ARG A 27 -19.92 -3.86 -9.23
N THR A 28 -20.32 -2.64 -8.92
CA THR A 28 -19.74 -1.84 -7.82
C THR A 28 -20.45 -2.12 -6.49
N ASN A 29 -19.86 -1.70 -5.37
CA ASN A 29 -20.36 -1.93 -4.01
C ASN A 29 -20.55 -3.42 -3.68
N GLN A 30 -19.67 -4.26 -4.22
CA GLN A 30 -19.63 -5.69 -3.99
C GLN A 30 -18.26 -6.05 -3.44
N ARG A 31 -18.13 -6.16 -2.12
CA ARG A 31 -16.87 -6.51 -1.47
C ARG A 31 -16.77 -8.02 -1.30
N LEU A 32 -15.67 -8.59 -1.75
CA LEU A 32 -15.35 -10.00 -1.55
C LEU A 32 -15.23 -10.29 -0.05
N GLY A 33 -15.84 -11.37 0.41
CA GLY A 33 -15.91 -11.74 1.82
C GLY A 33 -17.10 -11.12 2.58
N GLN A 34 -17.80 -10.15 1.99
CA GLN A 34 -18.97 -9.50 2.57
C GLN A 34 -20.21 -9.75 1.68
N GLU A 35 -20.46 -8.90 0.68
CA GLU A 35 -21.59 -9.01 -0.23
C GLU A 35 -21.43 -10.18 -1.21
N VAL A 36 -20.20 -10.54 -1.56
CA VAL A 36 -19.86 -11.62 -2.49
C VAL A 36 -18.92 -12.62 -1.82
N LYS A 37 -19.20 -13.91 -1.99
CA LYS A 37 -18.35 -14.99 -1.46
C LYS A 37 -17.57 -15.66 -2.60
N LEU A 38 -16.31 -16.00 -2.37
CA LEU A 38 -15.49 -16.70 -3.37
C LEU A 38 -16.11 -18.03 -3.80
N ASP A 39 -16.63 -18.79 -2.84
CA ASP A 39 -17.26 -20.10 -3.13
C ASP A 39 -18.53 -19.98 -3.98
N ASP A 40 -19.24 -18.88 -3.91
CA ASP A 40 -20.42 -18.64 -4.75
C ASP A 40 -19.99 -18.23 -6.16
N LEU A 41 -18.95 -17.41 -6.31
CA LEU A 41 -18.35 -17.11 -7.61
C LEU A 41 -17.83 -18.37 -8.31
N ARG A 42 -17.18 -19.28 -7.59
CA ARG A 42 -16.69 -20.57 -8.11
C ARG A 42 -17.79 -21.50 -8.60
N LYS A 43 -19.03 -21.34 -8.09
CA LYS A 43 -20.20 -22.10 -8.55
C LYS A 43 -20.87 -21.44 -9.76
N GLU A 44 -20.85 -20.10 -9.82
CA GLU A 44 -21.55 -19.32 -10.84
C GLU A 44 -20.73 -19.19 -12.14
N TYR A 45 -19.39 -19.13 -12.03
CA TYR A 45 -18.48 -18.85 -13.15
C TYR A 45 -17.53 -20.03 -13.43
N ASP A 46 -17.18 -20.21 -14.71
CA ASP A 46 -16.22 -21.23 -15.16
C ASP A 46 -14.78 -20.97 -14.69
N ALA A 47 -14.44 -19.71 -14.42
CA ALA A 47 -13.16 -19.28 -13.89
C ALA A 47 -13.32 -18.00 -13.06
N VAL A 48 -12.51 -17.85 -12.01
CA VAL A 48 -12.43 -16.66 -11.18
C VAL A 48 -10.98 -16.14 -11.18
N PHE A 49 -10.79 -14.85 -11.40
CA PHE A 49 -9.50 -14.20 -11.29
C PHE A 49 -9.52 -13.19 -10.14
N LEU A 50 -8.65 -13.40 -9.17
CA LEU A 50 -8.48 -12.53 -8.00
C LEU A 50 -7.40 -11.47 -8.27
N SER A 51 -7.80 -10.21 -8.40
CA SER A 51 -6.91 -9.05 -8.52
C SER A 51 -7.16 -8.05 -7.40
N ILE A 52 -7.19 -8.57 -6.17
CA ILE A 52 -7.66 -7.85 -4.97
C ILE A 52 -6.60 -6.96 -4.32
N GLY A 53 -5.35 -7.07 -4.77
CA GLY A 53 -4.23 -6.32 -4.21
C GLY A 53 -4.00 -6.61 -2.72
N LEU A 54 -3.48 -5.63 -2.00
CA LEU A 54 -3.20 -5.70 -0.56
C LEU A 54 -4.05 -4.62 0.14
N GLY A 55 -5.07 -5.03 0.86
CA GLY A 55 -6.07 -4.13 1.46
C GLY A 55 -5.76 -3.68 2.88
N ASP A 56 -4.80 -4.31 3.56
CA ASP A 56 -4.45 -4.01 4.95
C ASP A 56 -3.03 -3.43 5.05
N VAL A 57 -2.67 -2.87 6.21
CA VAL A 57 -1.36 -2.27 6.45
C VAL A 57 -0.72 -2.83 7.71
N ASN A 58 0.62 -2.95 7.68
CA ASN A 58 1.36 -3.39 8.86
C ASN A 58 1.20 -2.41 10.03
N SER A 59 1.10 -2.95 11.25
CA SER A 59 1.21 -2.18 12.48
C SER A 59 2.66 -1.79 12.76
N LEU A 60 2.88 -0.63 13.37
CA LEU A 60 4.19 -0.22 13.90
C LEU A 60 4.60 -1.08 15.11
N GLY A 61 3.63 -1.73 15.78
CA GLY A 61 3.82 -2.46 17.02
C GLY A 61 3.98 -1.53 18.23
N LEU A 62 3.47 -0.32 18.15
CA LEU A 62 3.50 0.68 19.21
C LEU A 62 2.18 0.71 19.96
N GLU A 63 2.23 1.17 21.21
CA GLU A 63 1.02 1.57 21.92
C GLU A 63 0.41 2.81 21.26
N ASP A 64 -0.92 2.93 21.33
CA ASP A 64 -1.66 4.10 20.88
C ASP A 64 -1.62 4.39 19.37
N GLU A 65 -1.45 3.38 18.51
CA GLU A 65 -1.49 3.57 17.05
C GLU A 65 -2.85 4.04 16.50
N GLU A 66 -3.90 4.01 17.32
CA GLU A 66 -5.26 4.45 16.96
C GLU A 66 -5.54 5.92 17.33
N LEU A 67 -4.51 6.66 17.75
CA LEU A 67 -4.65 8.09 18.04
C LEU A 67 -5.08 8.89 16.81
N ASN A 68 -5.90 9.92 17.04
CA ASN A 68 -6.18 10.88 15.99
C ASN A 68 -4.88 11.52 15.50
N GLY A 69 -4.73 11.60 14.18
CA GLY A 69 -3.49 12.05 13.54
C GLY A 69 -2.50 10.93 13.19
N VAL A 70 -2.79 9.67 13.57
CA VAL A 70 -2.01 8.50 13.10
C VAL A 70 -2.83 7.77 12.03
N TYR A 71 -2.34 7.75 10.80
CA TYR A 71 -3.11 7.27 9.65
C TYR A 71 -2.30 6.30 8.78
N SER A 72 -3.03 5.45 8.06
CA SER A 72 -2.48 4.68 6.94
C SER A 72 -2.19 5.61 5.77
N ALA A 73 -0.99 5.53 5.21
CA ALA A 73 -0.62 6.27 4.00
C ALA A 73 -1.47 5.84 2.79
N VAL A 74 -1.79 4.55 2.68
CA VAL A 74 -2.57 3.99 1.56
C VAL A 74 -3.98 4.52 1.56
N ASP A 75 -4.65 4.51 2.73
CA ASP A 75 -6.02 5.00 2.86
C ASP A 75 -6.10 6.49 2.55
N THR A 76 -5.17 7.28 3.09
CA THR A 76 -5.11 8.71 2.80
C THR A 76 -4.84 9.00 1.31
N ILE A 77 -3.96 8.23 0.64
CA ILE A 77 -3.75 8.36 -0.81
C ILE A 77 -5.03 8.01 -1.58
N SER A 78 -5.78 7.00 -1.12
CA SER A 78 -7.08 6.62 -1.71
C SER A 78 -8.11 7.74 -1.57
N GLU A 79 -8.25 8.33 -0.39
CA GLU A 79 -9.13 9.48 -0.15
C GLU A 79 -8.76 10.67 -1.03
N LEU A 80 -7.47 11.00 -1.11
CA LEU A 80 -6.95 12.05 -1.98
C LEU A 80 -7.32 11.82 -3.45
N ARG A 81 -7.28 10.58 -3.92
CA ARG A 81 -7.61 10.21 -5.30
C ARG A 81 -9.09 10.31 -5.60
N GLN A 82 -9.94 10.07 -4.61
CA GLN A 82 -11.39 10.06 -4.74
C GLN A 82 -12.03 11.40 -4.38
N SER A 83 -11.28 12.33 -3.78
CA SER A 83 -11.79 13.65 -3.41
C SER A 83 -12.08 14.50 -4.63
N GLU A 84 -13.26 15.11 -4.68
CA GLU A 84 -13.64 16.10 -5.70
C GLU A 84 -12.93 17.44 -5.49
N SER A 85 -12.55 17.75 -4.26
CA SER A 85 -11.88 18.99 -3.89
C SER A 85 -10.74 18.78 -2.92
N LEU A 86 -9.51 18.84 -3.41
CA LEU A 86 -8.31 18.77 -2.59
C LEU A 86 -8.18 19.91 -1.57
N LYS A 87 -8.92 21.02 -1.76
CA LYS A 87 -8.90 22.18 -0.86
C LYS A 87 -9.63 21.93 0.46
N GLU A 88 -10.52 20.94 0.49
CA GLU A 88 -11.32 20.57 1.66
C GLU A 88 -10.61 19.56 2.56
N LEU A 89 -9.52 18.99 2.06
CA LEU A 89 -8.74 18.01 2.82
C LEU A 89 -7.86 18.74 3.85
N SER A 90 -8.06 18.39 5.10
CA SER A 90 -7.22 18.91 6.17
C SER A 90 -5.84 18.23 6.12
N VAL A 91 -4.80 19.03 5.99
CA VAL A 91 -3.42 18.57 6.02
C VAL A 91 -2.76 19.09 7.29
N GLY A 92 -2.12 18.24 8.05
CA GLY A 92 -1.34 18.65 9.23
C GLY A 92 -0.19 19.61 8.82
N ARG A 93 0.27 20.41 9.77
CA ARG A 93 1.40 21.34 9.53
C ARG A 93 2.73 20.58 9.56
N ARG A 94 2.90 19.71 10.55
CA ARG A 94 4.12 18.92 10.79
C ARG A 94 3.78 17.45 10.61
N ILE A 95 4.30 16.87 9.56
CA ILE A 95 3.99 15.51 9.16
C ILE A 95 5.24 14.64 9.26
N VAL A 96 5.10 13.50 9.92
CA VAL A 96 6.10 12.45 9.94
C VAL A 96 5.57 11.25 9.15
N VAL A 97 6.33 10.80 8.16
CA VAL A 97 6.03 9.61 7.38
C VAL A 97 7.01 8.50 7.76
N ILE A 98 6.51 7.34 8.17
CA ILE A 98 7.32 6.20 8.56
C ILE A 98 7.31 5.17 7.44
N GLY A 99 8.46 4.96 6.79
CA GLY A 99 8.62 3.98 5.72
C GLY A 99 9.72 4.35 4.73
N GLY A 100 10.07 3.40 3.85
CA GLY A 100 11.14 3.57 2.86
C GLY A 100 10.75 3.13 1.44
N GLY A 101 9.47 2.87 1.19
CA GLY A 101 8.95 2.48 -0.11
C GLY A 101 8.31 3.63 -0.89
N ASN A 102 7.84 3.32 -2.09
CA ASN A 102 7.18 4.30 -2.98
C ASN A 102 5.94 4.93 -2.32
N THR A 103 5.17 4.18 -1.55
CA THR A 103 4.01 4.70 -0.80
C THR A 103 4.41 5.80 0.19
N ALA A 104 5.57 5.63 0.87
CA ALA A 104 6.07 6.65 1.79
C ALA A 104 6.47 7.93 1.05
N ILE A 105 7.13 7.80 -0.10
CA ILE A 105 7.44 8.94 -0.98
C ILE A 105 6.14 9.62 -1.44
N ASP A 106 5.18 8.83 -1.89
CA ASP A 106 3.93 9.33 -2.44
C ASP A 106 3.14 10.19 -1.46
N ILE A 107 2.93 9.69 -0.23
CA ILE A 107 2.21 10.46 0.79
C ILE A 107 3.00 11.68 1.25
N ALA A 108 4.34 11.57 1.39
CA ALA A 108 5.19 12.69 1.81
C ALA A 108 5.14 13.83 0.78
N VAL A 109 5.30 13.54 -0.50
CA VAL A 109 5.25 14.53 -1.58
C VAL A 109 3.85 15.12 -1.73
N GLN A 110 2.79 14.31 -1.64
CA GLN A 110 1.42 14.80 -1.68
C GLN A 110 1.12 15.74 -0.52
N SER A 111 1.51 15.38 0.70
CA SER A 111 1.36 16.24 1.88
C SER A 111 2.06 17.58 1.69
N LYS A 112 3.27 17.58 1.13
CA LYS A 112 3.99 18.81 0.82
C LYS A 112 3.28 19.68 -0.21
N LYS A 113 2.76 19.07 -1.28
CA LYS A 113 2.00 19.75 -2.33
C LYS A 113 0.64 20.30 -1.84
N LEU A 114 0.05 19.68 -0.83
CA LEU A 114 -1.19 20.13 -0.18
C LEU A 114 -0.95 21.25 0.84
N GLY A 115 0.30 21.62 1.11
CA GLY A 115 0.62 22.79 1.90
C GLY A 115 1.16 22.50 3.31
N ALA A 116 1.52 21.26 3.64
CA ALA A 116 2.20 20.96 4.89
C ALA A 116 3.50 21.78 5.02
N GLU A 117 3.68 22.44 6.16
CA GLU A 117 4.85 23.29 6.41
C GLU A 117 6.14 22.45 6.52
N ASP A 118 6.03 21.34 7.22
CA ASP A 118 7.14 20.44 7.51
C ASP A 118 6.75 19.00 7.26
N VAL A 119 7.47 18.32 6.37
CA VAL A 119 7.29 16.89 6.09
C VAL A 119 8.62 16.17 6.23
N THR A 120 8.69 15.24 7.19
CA THR A 120 9.85 14.39 7.41
C THR A 120 9.51 12.94 7.13
N LEU A 121 10.19 12.35 6.17
CA LEU A 121 10.17 10.92 5.92
C LEU A 121 11.27 10.24 6.76
N THR A 122 10.91 9.21 7.50
CA THR A 122 11.82 8.48 8.40
C THR A 122 11.96 7.03 7.95
N TYR A 123 13.19 6.53 7.97
CA TYR A 123 13.48 5.15 7.61
C TYR A 123 14.48 4.50 8.57
N ARG A 124 14.21 3.25 8.96
CA ARG A 124 15.01 2.54 9.96
C ARG A 124 16.38 2.03 9.47
N ARG A 125 16.68 2.17 8.19
CA ARG A 125 17.96 1.79 7.56
C ARG A 125 18.53 2.94 6.73
N GLY A 126 19.60 2.69 5.99
CA GLY A 126 20.21 3.65 5.09
C GLY A 126 19.48 3.82 3.75
N PRO A 127 19.89 4.81 2.96
CA PRO A 127 19.26 5.11 1.67
C PRO A 127 19.34 3.95 0.68
N GLU A 128 20.41 3.15 0.71
CA GLU A 128 20.58 2.02 -0.20
C GLU A 128 19.64 0.84 0.11
N GLN A 129 19.08 0.77 1.32
CA GLN A 129 18.13 -0.26 1.72
C GLN A 129 16.67 0.17 1.55
N MET A 130 16.42 1.38 1.07
CA MET A 130 15.06 1.81 0.72
C MET A 130 14.59 1.07 -0.53
N SER A 131 13.33 0.58 -0.52
CA SER A 131 12.70 0.01 -1.71
C SER A 131 12.25 1.09 -2.71
N ALA A 132 12.08 2.33 -2.27
CA ALA A 132 11.91 3.47 -3.16
C ALA A 132 13.19 3.71 -3.98
N THR A 133 13.03 3.89 -5.30
CA THR A 133 14.17 4.14 -6.18
C THR A 133 14.90 5.45 -5.81
N TRP A 134 16.17 5.56 -6.19
CA TRP A 134 16.93 6.79 -5.96
C TRP A 134 16.28 8.03 -6.59
N LYS A 135 15.62 7.88 -7.74
CA LYS A 135 14.86 8.95 -8.40
C LYS A 135 13.67 9.44 -7.58
N GLU A 136 12.94 8.50 -6.96
CA GLU A 136 11.84 8.84 -6.06
C GLU A 136 12.35 9.52 -4.78
N GLN A 137 13.46 9.07 -4.24
CA GLN A 137 14.10 9.70 -3.07
C GLN A 137 14.56 11.13 -3.40
N GLU A 138 15.22 11.35 -4.55
CA GLU A 138 15.61 12.67 -5.04
C GLU A 138 14.40 13.57 -5.26
N PHE A 139 13.35 13.03 -5.87
CA PHE A 139 12.10 13.78 -6.10
C PHE A 139 11.44 14.22 -4.80
N ALA A 140 11.42 13.38 -3.77
CA ALA A 140 10.92 13.76 -2.46
C ALA A 140 11.72 14.94 -1.88
N GLN A 141 13.05 14.85 -1.88
CA GLN A 141 13.93 15.89 -1.34
C GLN A 141 13.79 17.21 -2.12
N THR A 142 13.79 17.16 -3.44
CA THR A 142 13.60 18.35 -4.29
C THR A 142 12.19 18.95 -4.18
N SER A 143 11.21 18.16 -3.74
CA SER A 143 9.86 18.61 -3.40
C SER A 143 9.77 19.21 -1.98
N GLY A 144 10.86 19.28 -1.23
CA GLY A 144 10.91 19.89 0.11
C GLY A 144 10.61 18.90 1.25
N VAL A 145 10.66 17.59 1.00
CA VAL A 145 10.59 16.56 2.05
C VAL A 145 11.96 16.35 2.66
N ARG A 146 12.06 16.39 3.98
CA ARG A 146 13.27 15.96 4.68
C ARG A 146 13.29 14.45 4.81
N VAL A 147 14.43 13.83 4.56
CA VAL A 147 14.61 12.38 4.75
C VAL A 147 15.57 12.13 5.90
N LYS A 148 15.13 11.35 6.88
CA LYS A 148 15.93 10.90 8.02
C LYS A 148 16.08 9.39 8.00
N HIS A 149 17.29 8.95 7.83
CA HIS A 149 17.66 7.55 7.88
C HIS A 149 18.10 7.13 9.28
N TRP A 150 18.16 5.83 9.53
CA TRP A 150 18.68 5.22 10.74
C TRP A 150 17.90 5.62 11.99
N VAL A 151 16.56 5.69 11.87
CA VAL A 151 15.65 5.93 12.99
C VAL A 151 14.45 4.99 12.89
N ALA A 152 14.17 4.25 13.95
CA ALA A 152 13.01 3.38 14.10
C ALA A 152 12.02 3.99 15.09
N PRO A 153 10.72 3.96 14.81
CA PRO A 153 9.71 4.48 15.73
C PRO A 153 9.72 3.66 17.03
N LYS A 154 9.55 4.35 18.18
CA LYS A 154 9.60 3.75 19.52
C LYS A 154 8.34 4.01 20.34
N SER A 155 7.85 5.24 20.35
CA SER A 155 6.62 5.60 21.05
C SER A 155 5.96 6.82 20.42
N LEU A 156 4.64 6.89 20.53
CA LEU A 156 3.86 8.07 20.15
C LEU A 156 3.64 8.95 21.37
N HIS A 157 3.60 10.27 21.15
CA HIS A 157 3.21 11.23 22.14
C HIS A 157 1.85 11.82 21.77
N SER A 158 1.00 12.02 22.75
CA SER A 158 -0.36 12.53 22.50
C SER A 158 -0.79 13.52 23.56
N GLU A 159 -1.68 14.40 23.17
CA GLU A 159 -2.44 15.27 24.06
C GLU A 159 -3.91 15.26 23.62
N ASN A 160 -4.82 15.05 24.58
CA ASN A 160 -6.27 14.99 24.34
C ASN A 160 -6.68 13.99 23.24
N GLY A 161 -5.98 12.86 23.11
CA GLY A 161 -6.26 11.83 22.11
C GLY A 161 -5.76 12.14 20.68
N HIS A 162 -4.97 13.21 20.51
CA HIS A 162 -4.33 13.56 19.24
C HIS A 162 -2.82 13.39 19.35
N VAL A 163 -2.18 12.91 18.29
CA VAL A 163 -0.73 12.83 18.22
C VAL A 163 -0.11 14.22 18.24
N THR A 164 0.94 14.39 19.07
CA THR A 164 1.71 15.64 19.17
C THR A 164 3.18 15.45 18.81
N GLY A 165 3.60 14.20 18.70
CA GLY A 165 4.98 13.86 18.33
C GLY A 165 5.21 12.37 18.34
N ILE A 166 6.42 12.02 17.97
CA ILE A 166 6.90 10.64 17.97
C ILE A 166 8.35 10.58 18.44
N GLU A 167 8.65 9.60 19.26
CA GLU A 167 10.01 9.28 19.66
C GLU A 167 10.57 8.17 18.78
N PHE A 168 11.78 8.36 18.32
CA PHE A 168 12.55 7.38 17.54
C PHE A 168 13.76 6.91 18.32
N GLU A 169 14.13 5.65 18.12
CA GLU A 169 15.44 5.15 18.50
C GLU A 169 16.36 5.16 17.27
N CYS A 170 17.58 5.70 17.44
CA CYS A 170 18.60 5.58 16.41
C CYS A 170 18.95 4.12 16.19
N THR A 171 19.21 3.75 14.93
CA THR A 171 19.49 2.37 14.54
C THR A 171 20.80 2.27 13.79
N GLU A 172 21.39 1.08 13.80
CA GLU A 172 22.59 0.74 13.03
C GLU A 172 22.54 -0.72 12.59
N LEU A 173 23.43 -1.11 11.67
CA LEU A 173 23.65 -2.52 11.36
C LEU A 173 24.76 -3.07 12.26
N ASN A 174 24.53 -4.22 12.86
CA ASN A 174 25.56 -4.96 13.55
C ASN A 174 26.53 -5.63 12.54
N PRO A 175 27.65 -6.22 12.96
CA PRO A 175 28.60 -6.87 12.05
C PRO A 175 28.01 -7.97 11.17
N GLU A 176 26.91 -8.59 11.60
CA GLU A 176 26.17 -9.59 10.82
C GLU A 176 25.13 -8.98 9.86
N GLY A 177 25.09 -7.64 9.74
CA GLY A 177 24.15 -6.93 8.88
C GLY A 177 22.71 -6.86 9.41
N LYS A 178 22.47 -7.24 10.67
CA LYS A 178 21.16 -7.15 11.30
C LYS A 178 20.94 -5.79 11.93
N LEU A 179 19.74 -5.25 11.76
CA LEU A 179 19.32 -3.99 12.35
C LEU A 179 19.23 -4.10 13.88
N ARG A 180 19.80 -3.11 14.60
CA ARG A 180 19.63 -2.98 16.05
C ARG A 180 19.47 -1.51 16.44
N GLY A 181 18.82 -1.27 17.58
CA GLY A 181 18.79 0.03 18.23
C GLY A 181 20.14 0.37 18.90
N THR A 182 20.45 1.64 18.96
CA THR A 182 21.69 2.15 19.62
C THR A 182 21.43 2.62 21.05
N GLY A 183 20.16 2.76 21.44
CA GLY A 183 19.73 3.37 22.71
C GLY A 183 19.65 4.90 22.64
N GLU A 184 20.16 5.56 21.59
CA GLU A 184 19.98 7.02 21.40
C GLU A 184 18.55 7.31 20.95
N LEU A 185 17.87 8.20 21.67
CA LEU A 185 16.49 8.60 21.39
C LEU A 185 16.43 9.95 20.71
N ARG A 186 15.46 10.13 19.80
CA ARG A 186 15.21 11.38 19.09
C ARG A 186 13.72 11.66 19.03
N HIS A 187 13.31 12.78 19.56
CA HIS A 187 11.95 13.27 19.49
C HIS A 187 11.72 14.11 18.22
N MET A 188 10.53 13.94 17.62
CA MET A 188 10.03 14.78 16.53
C MET A 188 8.61 15.21 16.85
N GLU A 189 8.34 16.50 16.81
CA GLU A 189 6.97 17.01 16.86
C GLU A 189 6.22 16.64 15.58
N ALA A 190 4.98 16.23 15.71
CA ALA A 190 4.12 15.85 14.59
C ALA A 190 2.65 16.09 14.92
N ASP A 191 1.94 16.71 14.01
CA ASP A 191 0.48 16.83 14.06
C ASP A 191 -0.18 15.65 13.33
N VAL A 192 0.58 15.01 12.41
CA VAL A 192 0.16 13.81 11.67
C VAL A 192 1.35 12.85 11.52
N VAL A 193 1.07 11.58 11.72
CA VAL A 193 2.01 10.46 11.48
C VAL A 193 1.39 9.52 10.45
N PHE A 194 2.07 9.29 9.34
CA PHE A 194 1.65 8.31 8.33
C PHE A 194 2.43 7.02 8.45
N LYS A 195 1.70 5.90 8.55
CA LYS A 195 2.25 4.54 8.46
C LYS A 195 2.36 4.13 6.98
N ALA A 196 3.58 3.92 6.49
CA ALA A 196 3.88 3.50 5.12
C ALA A 196 4.91 2.34 5.11
N ILE A 197 4.69 1.35 5.98
CA ILE A 197 5.62 0.26 6.30
C ILE A 197 5.25 -1.08 5.65
N GLY A 198 4.54 -1.04 4.55
CA GLY A 198 4.10 -2.19 3.77
C GLY A 198 2.64 -2.53 4.01
N GLN A 199 2.10 -3.25 3.04
CA GLN A 199 0.71 -3.69 3.00
C GLN A 199 0.62 -5.19 3.23
N LEU A 200 -0.56 -5.66 3.61
CA LEU A 200 -0.90 -7.05 3.85
C LEU A 200 -2.14 -7.44 3.06
N LEU A 201 -2.24 -8.71 2.72
CA LEU A 201 -3.49 -9.28 2.23
C LEU A 201 -4.52 -9.24 3.36
N GLU A 202 -5.71 -8.74 3.06
CA GLU A 202 -6.80 -8.68 4.02
C GLU A 202 -7.47 -10.05 4.12
N ASP A 203 -7.34 -10.73 5.25
CA ASP A 203 -7.88 -12.09 5.46
C ASP A 203 -9.42 -12.14 5.36
N SER A 204 -10.10 -11.04 5.66
CA SER A 204 -11.56 -10.95 5.65
C SER A 204 -12.17 -11.17 4.27
N VAL A 205 -11.40 -11.00 3.19
CA VAL A 205 -11.87 -11.23 1.81
C VAL A 205 -12.25 -12.69 1.55
N PHE A 206 -11.75 -13.62 2.36
CA PHE A 206 -12.10 -15.04 2.26
C PHE A 206 -13.16 -15.49 3.28
N SER A 207 -13.75 -14.57 4.03
CA SER A 207 -14.74 -14.90 5.07
C SER A 207 -15.90 -15.74 4.51
N GLY A 208 -16.09 -16.93 5.10
CA GLY A 208 -17.15 -17.86 4.70
C GLY A 208 -16.90 -18.60 3.38
N SER A 209 -15.66 -18.65 2.92
CA SER A 209 -15.20 -19.38 1.73
C SER A 209 -13.96 -20.21 2.01
N GLU A 210 -13.64 -21.13 1.12
CA GLU A 210 -12.35 -21.82 1.11
C GLU A 210 -11.21 -20.83 0.81
N ILE A 211 -10.12 -20.91 1.59
CA ILE A 211 -8.98 -20.00 1.48
C ILE A 211 -7.93 -20.62 0.55
N PRO A 212 -7.44 -19.93 -0.49
CA PRO A 212 -6.30 -20.40 -1.27
C PRO A 212 -5.04 -20.48 -0.40
N ALA A 213 -4.03 -21.24 -0.82
CA ALA A 213 -2.75 -21.30 -0.12
C ALA A 213 -2.12 -19.90 -0.05
N ILE A 214 -1.65 -19.53 1.14
CA ILE A 214 -1.01 -18.25 1.43
C ILE A 214 0.38 -18.51 2.00
N GLU A 215 1.40 -17.90 1.41
CA GLU A 215 2.77 -17.90 1.91
C GLU A 215 3.29 -16.46 1.99
N GLY A 216 4.01 -16.13 3.07
CA GLY A 216 4.55 -14.79 3.25
C GLY A 216 3.50 -13.65 3.25
N GLY A 217 2.23 -13.97 3.53
CA GLY A 217 1.13 -13.00 3.52
C GLY A 217 0.55 -12.72 2.13
N LYS A 218 0.85 -13.56 1.13
CA LYS A 218 0.36 -13.44 -0.26
C LYS A 218 -0.18 -14.78 -0.75
N ILE A 219 -1.07 -14.73 -1.74
CA ILE A 219 -1.65 -15.92 -2.38
C ILE A 219 -0.56 -16.60 -3.21
N THR A 220 -0.34 -17.90 -2.97
CA THR A 220 0.57 -18.70 -3.77
C THR A 220 -0.06 -19.08 -5.10
N VAL A 221 0.66 -18.87 -6.19
CA VAL A 221 0.23 -19.25 -7.55
C VAL A 221 1.29 -20.09 -8.24
N ASN A 222 0.84 -20.92 -9.18
CA ASN A 222 1.74 -21.64 -10.07
C ASN A 222 2.18 -20.77 -11.28
N LEU A 223 3.00 -21.32 -12.17
CA LEU A 223 3.48 -20.62 -13.39
C LEU A 223 2.35 -20.22 -14.36
N GLU A 224 1.16 -20.74 -14.19
CA GLU A 224 -0.05 -20.43 -14.96
C GLU A 224 -0.98 -19.47 -14.20
N PHE A 225 -0.51 -18.87 -13.10
CA PHE A 225 -1.27 -18.00 -12.20
C PHE A 225 -2.49 -18.66 -11.54
N GLU A 226 -2.62 -20.00 -11.59
CA GLU A 226 -3.66 -20.74 -10.89
C GLU A 226 -3.28 -20.89 -9.41
N THR A 227 -4.23 -20.66 -8.52
CA THR A 227 -4.08 -20.84 -7.07
C THR A 227 -4.19 -22.31 -6.67
N SER A 228 -4.12 -22.61 -5.39
CA SER A 228 -4.43 -23.97 -4.89
C SER A 228 -5.89 -24.38 -5.05
N LEU A 229 -6.79 -23.44 -5.31
CA LEU A 229 -8.21 -23.68 -5.54
C LEU A 229 -8.46 -23.85 -7.05
N SER A 230 -8.95 -25.03 -7.45
CA SER A 230 -9.26 -25.30 -8.87
C SER A 230 -10.26 -24.29 -9.44
N GLY A 231 -9.96 -23.75 -10.62
CA GLY A 231 -10.78 -22.73 -11.28
C GLY A 231 -10.59 -21.32 -10.74
N VAL A 232 -9.61 -21.10 -9.83
CA VAL A 232 -9.31 -19.79 -9.28
C VAL A 232 -7.88 -19.40 -9.63
N TRP A 233 -7.72 -18.27 -10.29
CA TRP A 233 -6.46 -17.61 -10.62
C TRP A 233 -6.29 -16.35 -9.78
N ALA A 234 -5.05 -15.89 -9.60
CA ALA A 234 -4.76 -14.64 -8.94
C ALA A 234 -3.56 -13.93 -9.59
N GLY A 235 -3.47 -12.61 -9.43
CA GLY A 235 -2.35 -11.82 -9.95
C GLY A 235 -2.30 -10.41 -9.37
N GLY A 236 -1.20 -9.71 -9.61
CA GLY A 236 -0.90 -8.40 -9.03
C GLY A 236 -0.38 -8.51 -7.60
N ASP A 237 -0.47 -7.43 -6.83
CA ASP A 237 0.19 -7.31 -5.52
C ASP A 237 -0.25 -8.37 -4.48
N CYS A 238 -1.40 -9.03 -4.70
CA CYS A 238 -1.90 -10.08 -3.79
C CYS A 238 -1.22 -11.44 -3.94
N VAL A 239 -0.36 -11.64 -4.96
CA VAL A 239 0.34 -12.90 -5.16
C VAL A 239 1.81 -12.84 -4.75
N ASP A 240 2.39 -14.01 -4.47
CA ASP A 240 3.78 -14.15 -4.01
C ASP A 240 4.83 -14.05 -5.14
N SER A 241 4.39 -13.94 -6.39
CA SER A 241 5.25 -13.85 -7.58
C SER A 241 5.37 -12.43 -8.10
N GLY A 242 6.54 -12.09 -8.64
CA GLY A 242 6.79 -10.79 -9.27
C GLY A 242 7.07 -9.66 -8.28
N GLU A 243 6.88 -8.43 -8.74
CA GLU A 243 7.09 -7.21 -7.96
C GLU A 243 5.79 -6.43 -7.81
N ASP A 244 5.64 -5.70 -6.70
CA ASP A 244 4.45 -4.86 -6.42
C ASP A 244 4.49 -3.58 -7.28
N LEU A 245 4.31 -3.78 -8.60
CA LEU A 245 4.33 -2.73 -9.62
C LEU A 245 3.10 -2.82 -10.53
N THR A 246 2.57 -1.67 -10.90
CA THR A 246 1.41 -1.57 -11.81
C THR A 246 1.63 -2.33 -13.13
N VAL A 247 2.83 -2.25 -13.70
CA VAL A 247 3.16 -2.95 -14.96
C VAL A 247 3.19 -4.47 -14.77
N GLN A 248 3.64 -4.95 -13.61
CA GLN A 248 3.62 -6.36 -13.25
C GLN A 248 2.17 -6.84 -13.12
N SER A 249 1.33 -6.10 -12.38
CA SER A 249 -0.09 -6.45 -12.20
C SER A 249 -0.85 -6.56 -13.53
N VAL A 250 -0.54 -5.71 -14.52
CA VAL A 250 -1.12 -5.77 -15.86
C VAL A 250 -0.65 -7.02 -16.60
N GLU A 251 0.63 -7.36 -16.53
CA GLU A 251 1.18 -8.57 -17.17
C GLU A 251 0.64 -9.84 -16.52
N ASP A 252 0.52 -9.88 -15.18
CA ASP A 252 -0.08 -11.01 -14.46
C ASP A 252 -1.53 -11.25 -14.92
N GLY A 253 -2.34 -10.20 -15.01
CA GLY A 253 -3.71 -10.29 -15.51
C GLY A 253 -3.78 -10.83 -16.93
N LYS A 254 -2.88 -10.41 -17.82
CA LYS A 254 -2.78 -10.92 -19.19
C LYS A 254 -2.38 -12.40 -19.22
N GLN A 255 -1.38 -12.79 -18.45
CA GLN A 255 -0.93 -14.19 -18.42
C GLN A 255 -2.00 -15.11 -17.81
N ALA A 256 -2.65 -14.68 -16.73
CA ALA A 256 -3.80 -15.41 -16.16
C ALA A 256 -4.94 -15.56 -17.17
N ALA A 257 -5.30 -14.50 -17.90
CA ALA A 257 -6.34 -14.58 -18.93
C ALA A 257 -5.99 -15.57 -20.04
N LEU A 258 -4.73 -15.63 -20.47
CA LEU A 258 -4.26 -16.62 -21.45
C LEU A 258 -4.32 -18.05 -20.90
N SER A 259 -4.00 -18.22 -19.63
CA SER A 259 -4.09 -19.49 -18.92
C SER A 259 -5.55 -19.96 -18.83
N ILE A 260 -6.46 -19.10 -18.35
CA ILE A 260 -7.90 -19.36 -18.29
C ILE A 260 -8.44 -19.75 -19.67
N HIS A 261 -8.08 -19.01 -20.72
CA HIS A 261 -8.51 -19.31 -22.09
C HIS A 261 -8.06 -20.70 -22.57
N ARG A 262 -6.83 -21.13 -22.26
CA ARG A 262 -6.35 -22.49 -22.57
C ARG A 262 -7.12 -23.56 -21.80
N ARG A 263 -7.48 -23.28 -20.56
CA ARG A 263 -8.20 -24.22 -19.68
C ARG A 263 -9.65 -24.45 -20.09
N LEU A 264 -10.31 -23.42 -20.64
CA LEU A 264 -11.73 -23.46 -21.00
C LEU A 264 -11.99 -23.92 -22.45
N LYS A 265 -10.95 -24.11 -23.26
CA LYS A 265 -11.02 -24.68 -24.60
C LYS A 265 -10.97 -26.21 -24.57
#